data_1e086ac2d4810453760f793041ee5df1
#
_entry.id   1e086ac2d4810453760f793041ee5df1
#
_cell.length_a   1.000
_cell.length_b   1.000
_cell.length_c   1.000
_cell.angle_alpha   90.00
_cell.angle_beta   90.00
_cell.angle_gamma   90.00
#
_symmetry.space_group_name_H-M   'P 1'
#
loop_
_entity.id
_entity.type
_entity.pdbx_description
1 polymer ?
#
loop_
_entity_poly.entity_id
_entity_poly.type
_entity_poly.pdbx_seq_one_letter_code
_entity_poly.pdbx_strand_id
1 'polypeptide(L)'
;MANGSAPTITLNNGVDIPQIGYGVFLTPPEETERAVLEAFEVGYRHVDTAQAYRNEEGVGAAVAASGLPREDVFLTTKVWFTNAGDERAARSIDGSLRRLGTDYIDLLLVHQPFGDYYGTYRAMEKALAAGKVRAIGVSNFLPDRFVDLAQHVEVPPAVNQMETHVFNQQADNRAWYAKYGTALESWGPLAQGRNNIFTHPVLTAVGEKHGKTAAQVALRYLIQLDIIVIPKTVHRERMVTNLDVTDFQLDDADMRAIAALDEGQGVVNHYDPAFQEHLASYTVEVD
;
A
#
# COMPACT_ATOMS: atom_id res chain seq x y z
N MET A 1 -19.46 -1.87 -19.46
CA MET A 1 -18.48 -0.86 -19.01
C MET A 1 -18.98 -0.32 -17.68
N ALA A 2 -18.45 -0.81 -16.59
CA ALA A 2 -18.80 -0.29 -15.26
C ALA A 2 -18.05 1.03 -15.07
N ASN A 3 -18.72 2.16 -15.25
CA ASN A 3 -18.23 3.50 -14.93
C ASN A 3 -18.38 3.76 -13.42
N GLY A 4 -17.78 2.92 -12.57
CA GLY A 4 -17.69 3.20 -11.15
C GLY A 4 -16.23 3.48 -10.82
N SER A 5 -15.91 4.72 -10.43
CA SER A 5 -14.62 4.99 -9.76
C SER A 5 -14.46 4.03 -8.58
N ALA A 6 -13.25 3.53 -8.33
CA ALA A 6 -12.98 2.74 -7.13
C ALA A 6 -13.47 3.51 -5.88
N PRO A 7 -14.02 2.84 -4.86
CA PRO A 7 -14.40 3.51 -3.63
C PRO A 7 -13.18 4.20 -3.01
N THR A 8 -13.41 5.28 -2.27
CA THR A 8 -12.36 6.04 -1.58
C THR A 8 -12.50 5.94 -0.07
N ILE A 9 -11.40 6.09 0.64
CA ILE A 9 -11.34 6.27 2.08
C ILE A 9 -10.82 7.69 2.35
N THR A 10 -11.52 8.45 3.19
CA THR A 10 -11.03 9.74 3.65
C THR A 10 -10.07 9.53 4.81
N LEU A 11 -8.81 9.94 4.63
CA LEU A 11 -7.76 9.85 5.65
C LEU A 11 -7.98 10.87 6.78
N ASN A 12 -7.26 10.71 7.90
CA ASN A 12 -7.39 11.58 9.09
C ASN A 12 -7.06 13.06 8.83
N ASN A 13 -6.39 13.36 7.73
CA ASN A 13 -6.05 14.72 7.30
C ASN A 13 -6.98 15.26 6.19
N GLY A 14 -8.07 14.54 5.85
CA GLY A 14 -9.06 14.93 4.85
C GLY A 14 -8.70 14.61 3.40
N VAL A 15 -7.59 13.94 3.15
CA VAL A 15 -7.21 13.47 1.79
C VAL A 15 -7.96 12.19 1.48
N ASP A 16 -8.60 12.12 0.31
CA ASP A 16 -9.25 10.91 -0.17
C ASP A 16 -8.24 10.01 -0.91
N ILE A 17 -8.16 8.73 -0.52
CA ILE A 17 -7.34 7.70 -1.16
C ILE A 17 -8.23 6.64 -1.83
N PRO A 18 -7.98 6.26 -3.10
CA PRO A 18 -8.69 5.12 -3.70
C PRO A 18 -8.43 3.84 -2.91
N GLN A 19 -9.52 3.14 -2.53
CA GLN A 19 -9.43 1.93 -1.70
C GLN A 19 -8.78 0.75 -2.42
N ILE A 20 -8.72 0.81 -3.76
CA ILE A 20 -8.04 -0.19 -4.59
C ILE A 20 -6.93 0.48 -5.35
N GLY A 21 -5.69 0.15 -5.01
CA GLY A 21 -4.50 0.62 -5.68
C GLY A 21 -3.80 -0.48 -6.48
N TYR A 22 -2.77 -0.09 -7.20
CA TYR A 22 -1.92 -0.95 -8.01
C TYR A 22 -0.49 -0.95 -7.45
N GLY A 23 -0.04 -2.08 -6.91
CA GLY A 23 1.31 -2.25 -6.40
C GLY A 23 2.32 -2.60 -7.51
N VAL A 24 3.52 -2.02 -7.45
CA VAL A 24 4.61 -2.31 -8.42
C VAL A 24 5.83 -2.99 -7.79
N PHE A 25 5.72 -3.54 -6.58
CA PHE A 25 6.81 -4.31 -5.98
C PHE A 25 7.22 -5.49 -6.87
N LEU A 26 8.52 -5.71 -7.07
CA LEU A 26 9.08 -6.72 -7.97
C LEU A 26 8.62 -6.59 -9.44
N THR A 27 8.17 -5.42 -9.87
CA THR A 27 8.07 -5.10 -11.28
C THR A 27 9.43 -4.54 -11.73
N PRO A 28 10.10 -5.16 -12.71
CA PRO A 28 11.37 -4.67 -13.21
C PRO A 28 11.26 -3.22 -13.73
N PRO A 29 12.29 -2.37 -13.54
CA PRO A 29 12.23 -0.97 -14.00
C PRO A 29 11.81 -0.82 -15.45
N GLU A 30 12.33 -1.68 -16.34
CA GLU A 30 12.04 -1.69 -17.77
C GLU A 30 10.61 -2.09 -18.14
N GLU A 31 9.88 -2.77 -17.24
CA GLU A 31 8.49 -3.16 -17.45
C GLU A 31 7.50 -2.23 -16.74
N THR A 32 7.99 -1.38 -15.83
CA THR A 32 7.12 -0.63 -14.91
C THR A 32 6.25 0.37 -15.65
N GLU A 33 6.80 1.14 -16.58
CA GLU A 33 6.02 2.11 -17.37
C GLU A 33 4.85 1.43 -18.08
N ARG A 34 5.12 0.34 -18.82
CA ARG A 34 4.08 -0.42 -19.53
C ARG A 34 3.00 -0.94 -18.58
N ALA A 35 3.42 -1.56 -17.48
CA ALA A 35 2.48 -2.17 -16.53
C ALA A 35 1.59 -1.14 -15.84
N VAL A 36 2.13 0.04 -15.51
CA VAL A 36 1.36 1.12 -14.88
C VAL A 36 0.42 1.77 -15.90
N LEU A 37 0.84 1.97 -17.17
CA LEU A 37 -0.05 2.44 -18.23
C LEU A 37 -1.22 1.48 -18.45
N GLU A 38 -0.98 0.18 -18.50
CA GLU A 38 -2.05 -0.81 -18.60
C GLU A 38 -3.00 -0.75 -17.39
N ALA A 39 -2.48 -0.54 -16.18
CA ALA A 39 -3.31 -0.37 -14.99
C ALA A 39 -4.20 0.89 -15.08
N PHE A 40 -3.68 2.01 -15.57
CA PHE A 40 -4.48 3.22 -15.81
C PHE A 40 -5.57 3.01 -16.86
N GLU A 41 -5.26 2.31 -17.95
CA GLU A 41 -6.26 1.95 -18.98
C GLU A 41 -7.36 1.05 -18.43
N VAL A 42 -7.04 0.15 -17.50
CA VAL A 42 -8.03 -0.71 -16.82
C VAL A 42 -8.91 0.09 -15.87
N GLY A 43 -8.41 1.21 -15.32
CA GLY A 43 -9.16 2.09 -14.43
C GLY A 43 -8.54 2.34 -13.07
N TYR A 44 -7.36 1.79 -12.77
CA TYR A 44 -6.64 2.16 -11.55
C TYR A 44 -6.30 3.65 -11.54
N ARG A 45 -6.36 4.25 -10.35
CA ARG A 45 -6.00 5.66 -10.11
C ARG A 45 -5.07 5.84 -8.90
N HIS A 46 -4.69 4.76 -8.23
CA HIS A 46 -3.74 4.73 -7.14
C HIS A 46 -2.60 3.78 -7.52
N VAL A 47 -1.35 4.26 -7.47
CA VAL A 47 -0.13 3.48 -7.73
C VAL A 47 0.76 3.53 -6.49
N ASP A 48 1.17 2.36 -6.00
CA ASP A 48 2.08 2.21 -4.87
C ASP A 48 3.46 1.73 -5.33
N THR A 49 4.46 2.58 -5.15
CA THR A 49 5.88 2.30 -5.37
C THR A 49 6.71 2.54 -4.11
N ALA A 50 8.03 2.52 -4.20
CA ALA A 50 8.97 2.86 -3.14
C ALA A 50 10.37 3.12 -3.71
N GLN A 51 11.18 3.90 -2.98
CA GLN A 51 12.61 4.10 -3.30
C GLN A 51 13.34 2.76 -3.46
N ALA A 52 13.05 1.79 -2.57
CA ALA A 52 13.66 0.47 -2.60
C ALA A 52 13.29 -0.38 -3.84
N TYR A 53 12.22 -0.05 -4.55
CA TYR A 53 11.83 -0.83 -5.74
C TYR A 53 12.62 -0.43 -6.99
N ARG A 54 13.30 0.73 -6.96
CA ARG A 54 14.12 1.28 -8.06
C ARG A 54 13.35 1.44 -9.37
N ASN A 55 12.04 1.69 -9.27
CA ASN A 55 11.15 1.81 -10.42
C ASN A 55 10.29 3.08 -10.39
N GLU A 56 10.62 4.06 -9.53
CA GLU A 56 9.91 5.34 -9.46
C GLU A 56 9.94 6.09 -10.81
N GLU A 57 11.04 6.03 -11.57
CA GLU A 57 11.15 6.65 -12.89
C GLU A 57 10.15 6.05 -13.89
N GLY A 58 9.99 4.72 -13.89
CA GLY A 58 8.99 4.05 -14.74
C GLY A 58 7.56 4.41 -14.34
N VAL A 59 7.27 4.59 -13.04
CA VAL A 59 5.97 5.10 -12.58
C VAL A 59 5.75 6.53 -13.06
N GLY A 60 6.75 7.41 -12.91
CA GLY A 60 6.67 8.80 -13.38
C GLY A 60 6.45 8.90 -14.89
N ALA A 61 7.20 8.11 -15.68
CA ALA A 61 7.03 8.03 -17.12
C ALA A 61 5.60 7.59 -17.52
N ALA A 62 5.04 6.60 -16.82
CA ALA A 62 3.67 6.15 -17.06
C ALA A 62 2.63 7.25 -16.75
N VAL A 63 2.81 7.99 -15.65
CA VAL A 63 1.93 9.12 -15.32
C VAL A 63 1.97 10.17 -16.42
N ALA A 64 3.17 10.57 -16.85
CA ALA A 64 3.36 11.57 -17.92
C ALA A 64 2.76 11.11 -19.26
N ALA A 65 2.87 9.82 -19.60
CA ALA A 65 2.38 9.27 -20.86
C ALA A 65 0.88 8.92 -20.84
N SER A 66 0.26 8.83 -19.66
CA SER A 66 -1.14 8.37 -19.49
C SER A 66 -2.19 9.33 -20.07
N GLY A 67 -1.85 10.61 -20.18
CA GLY A 67 -2.80 11.68 -20.54
C GLY A 67 -3.83 11.99 -19.43
N LEU A 68 -3.71 11.38 -18.25
CA LEU A 68 -4.55 11.70 -17.10
C LEU A 68 -4.08 13.01 -16.43
N PRO A 69 -5.00 13.85 -15.95
CA PRO A 69 -4.64 14.94 -15.05
C PRO A 69 -3.88 14.40 -13.82
N ARG A 70 -2.84 15.11 -13.38
CA ARG A 70 -2.03 14.66 -12.23
C ARG A 70 -2.87 14.47 -10.96
N GLU A 71 -3.86 15.31 -10.75
CA GLU A 71 -4.80 15.28 -9.63
C GLU A 71 -5.74 14.05 -9.63
N ASP A 72 -5.90 13.40 -10.78
CA ASP A 72 -6.70 12.17 -10.89
C ASP A 72 -5.87 10.92 -10.55
N VAL A 73 -4.57 11.06 -10.32
CA VAL A 73 -3.65 9.97 -9.99
C VAL A 73 -3.15 10.12 -8.55
N PHE A 74 -3.39 9.11 -7.73
CA PHE A 74 -2.87 9.03 -6.37
C PHE A 74 -1.56 8.25 -6.36
N LEU A 75 -0.45 8.90 -6.02
CA LEU A 75 0.88 8.30 -5.98
C LEU A 75 1.34 8.08 -4.54
N THR A 76 1.66 6.83 -4.22
CA THR A 76 2.32 6.45 -2.97
C THR A 76 3.77 6.06 -3.25
N THR A 77 4.71 6.62 -2.48
CA THR A 77 6.08 6.11 -2.40
C THR A 77 6.57 6.06 -0.95
N LYS A 78 7.76 5.50 -0.72
CA LYS A 78 8.24 5.20 0.63
C LYS A 78 9.71 5.54 0.78
N VAL A 79 10.06 6.20 1.89
CA VAL A 79 11.46 6.47 2.26
C VAL A 79 12.10 5.19 2.78
N TRP A 80 13.15 4.73 2.10
CA TRP A 80 13.89 3.55 2.53
C TRP A 80 14.75 3.86 3.76
N PHE A 81 14.85 2.93 4.69
CA PHE A 81 15.49 3.19 5.98
C PHE A 81 17.00 3.45 5.92
N THR A 82 17.70 3.09 4.82
CA THR A 82 19.10 3.54 4.63
C THR A 82 19.19 5.04 4.32
N ASN A 83 18.07 5.68 3.98
CA ASN A 83 17.92 7.12 3.82
C ASN A 83 17.30 7.78 5.08
N ALA A 84 17.27 7.06 6.21
CA ALA A 84 16.68 7.56 7.45
C ALA A 84 17.45 8.76 8.04
N GLY A 85 16.73 9.53 8.88
CA GLY A 85 17.21 10.76 9.50
C GLY A 85 16.75 12.01 8.77
N ASP A 86 16.71 13.14 9.47
CA ASP A 86 16.06 14.38 9.00
C ASP A 86 16.62 14.87 7.66
N GLU A 87 17.91 15.15 7.60
CA GLU A 87 18.54 15.72 6.39
C GLU A 87 18.58 14.72 5.21
N ARG A 88 18.88 13.46 5.50
CA ARG A 88 19.01 12.44 4.46
C ARG A 88 17.65 12.09 3.87
N ALA A 89 16.63 11.95 4.72
CA ALA A 89 15.26 11.74 4.27
C ALA A 89 14.75 12.93 3.43
N ALA A 90 15.02 14.17 3.85
CA ALA A 90 14.64 15.36 3.09
C ALA A 90 15.21 15.33 1.65
N ARG A 91 16.52 15.03 1.50
CA ARG A 91 17.13 14.88 0.17
C ARG A 91 16.52 13.73 -0.63
N SER A 92 16.25 12.59 0.02
CA SER A 92 15.67 11.43 -0.66
C SER A 92 14.23 11.67 -1.12
N ILE A 93 13.46 12.49 -0.40
CA ILE A 93 12.11 12.94 -0.82
C ILE A 93 12.22 13.77 -2.10
N ASP A 94 13.15 14.73 -2.15
CA ASP A 94 13.39 15.51 -3.36
C ASP A 94 13.85 14.62 -4.53
N GLY A 95 14.64 13.58 -4.25
CA GLY A 95 15.01 12.55 -5.22
C GLY A 95 13.79 11.80 -5.75
N SER A 96 12.88 11.37 -4.89
CA SER A 96 11.64 10.69 -5.32
C SER A 96 10.76 11.60 -6.19
N LEU A 97 10.61 12.88 -5.84
CA LEU A 97 9.88 13.84 -6.68
C LEU A 97 10.48 13.97 -8.08
N ARG A 98 11.83 14.04 -8.18
CA ARG A 98 12.53 14.08 -9.48
C ARG A 98 12.30 12.80 -10.28
N ARG A 99 12.46 11.61 -9.69
CA ARG A 99 12.26 10.32 -10.35
C ARG A 99 10.81 10.11 -10.79
N LEU A 100 9.85 10.52 -9.96
CA LEU A 100 8.43 10.49 -10.30
C LEU A 100 8.01 11.59 -11.28
N GLY A 101 8.86 12.59 -11.53
CA GLY A 101 8.56 13.70 -12.46
C GLY A 101 7.35 14.53 -12.04
N THR A 102 7.17 14.77 -10.73
CA THR A 102 6.00 15.44 -10.17
C THR A 102 6.39 16.44 -9.08
N ASP A 103 5.56 17.47 -8.90
CA ASP A 103 5.76 18.48 -7.86
C ASP A 103 5.27 18.05 -6.48
N TYR A 104 4.44 17.01 -6.41
CA TYR A 104 3.93 16.48 -5.15
C TYR A 104 3.69 14.97 -5.19
N ILE A 105 3.77 14.34 -4.01
CA ILE A 105 3.42 12.94 -3.74
C ILE A 105 2.11 12.94 -2.93
N ASP A 106 1.17 12.05 -3.25
CA ASP A 106 -0.11 11.98 -2.52
C ASP A 106 0.04 11.34 -1.13
N LEU A 107 0.81 10.25 -1.05
CA LEU A 107 1.12 9.58 0.22
C LEU A 107 2.59 9.19 0.29
N LEU A 108 3.27 9.64 1.35
CA LEU A 108 4.66 9.26 1.63
C LEU A 108 4.72 8.43 2.91
N LEU A 109 5.40 7.29 2.86
CA LEU A 109 5.52 6.38 3.99
C LEU A 109 6.97 6.22 4.47
N VAL A 110 7.17 6.08 5.77
CA VAL A 110 8.37 5.43 6.30
C VAL A 110 8.27 3.94 5.96
N HIS A 111 9.19 3.42 5.14
CA HIS A 111 9.05 2.07 4.57
C HIS A 111 9.22 0.94 5.60
N GLN A 112 10.15 1.12 6.54
CA GLN A 112 10.47 0.13 7.57
C GLN A 112 10.70 0.83 8.92
N PRO A 113 10.33 0.19 10.04
CA PRO A 113 10.51 0.74 11.37
C PRO A 113 11.96 0.58 11.87
N PHE A 114 12.95 0.95 11.04
CA PHE A 114 14.37 0.78 11.31
C PHE A 114 15.14 2.10 11.18
N GLY A 115 16.27 2.20 11.87
CA GLY A 115 17.10 3.40 11.86
C GLY A 115 16.44 4.59 12.54
N ASP A 116 16.82 5.82 12.14
CA ASP A 116 16.24 7.06 12.67
C ASP A 116 14.90 7.39 11.96
N TYR A 117 13.88 6.57 12.19
CA TYR A 117 12.56 6.83 11.63
C TYR A 117 11.88 8.06 12.25
N TYR A 118 12.23 8.50 13.45
CA TYR A 118 11.77 9.78 14.02
C TYR A 118 12.30 10.97 13.22
N GLY A 119 13.59 11.00 12.91
CA GLY A 119 14.19 12.01 12.05
C GLY A 119 13.59 12.00 10.66
N THR A 120 13.37 10.81 10.11
CA THR A 120 12.68 10.63 8.83
C THR A 120 11.27 11.23 8.87
N TYR A 121 10.50 10.92 9.91
CA TYR A 121 9.13 11.42 10.03
C TYR A 121 9.07 12.94 10.16
N ARG A 122 9.99 13.55 10.93
CA ARG A 122 10.12 15.03 10.97
C ARG A 122 10.43 15.65 9.61
N ALA A 123 11.26 14.99 8.78
CA ALA A 123 11.49 15.44 7.41
C ALA A 123 10.22 15.36 6.56
N MET A 124 9.42 14.31 6.75
CA MET A 124 8.13 14.15 6.09
C MET A 124 7.11 15.21 6.53
N GLU A 125 7.04 15.56 7.82
CA GLU A 125 6.22 16.66 8.33
C GLU A 125 6.60 18.01 7.70
N LYS A 126 7.91 18.27 7.54
CA LYS A 126 8.40 19.47 6.81
C LYS A 126 8.01 19.44 5.33
N ALA A 127 8.08 18.28 4.68
CA ALA A 127 7.67 18.11 3.28
C ALA A 127 6.15 18.31 3.11
N LEU A 128 5.34 17.84 4.09
CA LEU A 128 3.90 18.07 4.15
C LEU A 128 3.59 19.57 4.28
N ALA A 129 4.24 20.26 5.21
CA ALA A 129 4.07 21.70 5.41
C ALA A 129 4.50 22.53 4.18
N ALA A 130 5.47 22.04 3.42
CA ALA A 130 5.95 22.64 2.17
C ALA A 130 5.08 22.29 0.94
N GLY A 131 4.03 21.49 1.09
CA GLY A 131 3.16 21.05 -0.01
C GLY A 131 3.80 20.02 -0.97
N LYS A 132 4.96 19.47 -0.64
CA LYS A 132 5.64 18.41 -1.42
C LYS A 132 4.96 17.06 -1.28
N VAL A 133 4.21 16.84 -0.20
CA VAL A 133 3.41 15.64 0.05
C VAL A 133 2.03 16.04 0.56
N ARG A 134 0.99 15.24 0.27
CA ARG A 134 -0.38 15.52 0.70
C ARG A 134 -0.78 14.76 1.97
N ALA A 135 -0.22 13.57 2.17
CA ALA A 135 -0.40 12.76 3.36
C ALA A 135 0.89 12.03 3.71
N ILE A 136 1.11 11.79 5.01
CA ILE A 136 2.28 11.05 5.52
C ILE A 136 1.83 9.89 6.39
N GLY A 137 2.60 8.82 6.39
CA GLY A 137 2.30 7.62 7.15
C GLY A 137 3.51 6.71 7.34
N VAL A 138 3.24 5.48 7.71
CA VAL A 138 4.27 4.49 8.00
C VAL A 138 3.94 3.16 7.35
N SER A 139 4.92 2.26 7.31
CA SER A 139 4.73 0.89 6.84
C SER A 139 5.46 -0.08 7.77
N ASN A 140 4.82 -1.22 8.07
CA ASN A 140 5.34 -2.27 8.94
C ASN A 140 5.55 -1.86 10.42
N PHE A 141 4.84 -0.81 10.87
CA PHE A 141 4.87 -0.39 12.27
C PHE A 141 3.85 -1.19 13.08
N LEU A 142 4.33 -2.13 13.87
CA LEU A 142 3.52 -2.87 14.82
C LEU A 142 3.01 -1.95 15.94
N PRO A 143 1.96 -2.32 16.67
CA PRO A 143 1.27 -1.41 17.59
C PRO A 143 2.17 -0.71 18.59
N ASP A 144 3.19 -1.39 19.13
CA ASP A 144 4.15 -0.81 20.08
C ASP A 144 4.93 0.36 19.46
N ARG A 145 5.53 0.16 18.30
CA ARG A 145 6.28 1.20 17.58
C ARG A 145 5.39 2.26 16.96
N PHE A 146 4.20 1.85 16.51
CA PHE A 146 3.23 2.77 15.97
C PHE A 146 2.75 3.76 17.04
N VAL A 147 2.35 3.27 18.20
CA VAL A 147 1.87 4.11 19.32
C VAL A 147 2.98 5.02 19.83
N ASP A 148 4.21 4.49 19.97
CA ASP A 148 5.36 5.27 20.38
C ASP A 148 5.61 6.44 19.41
N LEU A 149 5.65 6.18 18.10
CA LEU A 149 5.79 7.25 17.10
C LEU A 149 4.63 8.24 17.15
N ALA A 150 3.38 7.76 17.12
CA ALA A 150 2.19 8.61 17.05
C ALA A 150 2.02 9.55 18.25
N GLN A 151 2.59 9.20 19.41
CA GLN A 151 2.59 10.05 20.61
C GLN A 151 3.69 11.13 20.61
N HIS A 152 4.68 11.03 19.72
CA HIS A 152 5.86 11.90 19.71
C HIS A 152 6.05 12.70 18.42
N VAL A 153 5.05 12.69 17.53
CA VAL A 153 5.02 13.47 16.28
C VAL A 153 3.92 14.50 16.30
N GLU A 154 4.03 15.55 15.49
CA GLU A 154 3.01 16.61 15.42
C GLU A 154 1.80 16.17 14.55
N VAL A 155 2.06 15.42 13.48
CA VAL A 155 1.06 14.93 12.54
C VAL A 155 0.94 13.41 12.68
N PRO A 156 -0.17 12.87 13.23
CA PRO A 156 -0.35 11.43 13.31
C PRO A 156 -0.29 10.76 11.93
N PRO A 157 0.28 9.54 11.81
CA PRO A 157 0.28 8.81 10.55
C PRO A 157 -1.13 8.67 9.96
N ALA A 158 -1.31 9.07 8.69
CA ALA A 158 -2.59 8.93 8.01
C ALA A 158 -2.85 7.47 7.59
N VAL A 159 -1.79 6.74 7.28
CA VAL A 159 -1.82 5.33 6.85
C VAL A 159 -0.74 4.55 7.59
N ASN A 160 -1.05 3.30 7.97
CA ASN A 160 -0.06 2.28 8.26
C ASN A 160 -0.22 1.14 7.25
N GLN A 161 0.78 0.95 6.38
CA GLN A 161 0.77 -0.09 5.36
C GLN A 161 1.39 -1.38 5.93
N MET A 162 0.59 -2.43 6.08
CA MET A 162 0.97 -3.69 6.73
C MET A 162 0.71 -4.88 5.83
N GLU A 163 1.46 -5.98 6.03
CA GLU A 163 1.06 -7.26 5.46
C GLU A 163 -0.32 -7.66 5.98
N THR A 164 -1.31 -7.65 5.08
CA THR A 164 -2.68 -7.96 5.49
C THR A 164 -3.38 -8.77 4.40
N HIS A 165 -3.86 -9.95 4.76
CA HIS A 165 -4.60 -10.86 3.88
C HIS A 165 -5.49 -11.78 4.73
N VAL A 166 -6.28 -12.63 4.11
CA VAL A 166 -7.24 -13.50 4.81
C VAL A 166 -6.63 -14.42 5.86
N PHE A 167 -5.32 -14.73 5.79
CA PHE A 167 -4.59 -15.55 6.76
C PHE A 167 -3.80 -14.72 7.79
N ASN A 168 -3.70 -13.40 7.60
CA ASN A 168 -3.05 -12.45 8.50
C ASN A 168 -3.86 -11.15 8.50
N GLN A 169 -4.95 -11.12 9.25
CA GLN A 169 -5.98 -10.07 9.13
C GLN A 169 -5.70 -8.84 9.97
N GLN A 170 -4.62 -8.82 10.73
CA GLN A 170 -4.25 -7.72 11.63
C GLN A 170 -5.38 -7.35 12.62
N ALA A 171 -6.25 -8.30 12.98
CA ALA A 171 -7.49 -8.03 13.69
C ALA A 171 -7.28 -7.24 15.00
N ASP A 172 -6.32 -7.68 15.83
CA ASP A 172 -5.99 -7.01 17.10
C ASP A 172 -5.24 -5.69 16.89
N ASN A 173 -4.43 -5.60 15.84
CA ASN A 173 -3.59 -4.44 15.57
C ASN A 173 -4.40 -3.26 15.02
N ARG A 174 -5.43 -3.51 14.20
CA ARG A 174 -6.29 -2.48 13.61
C ARG A 174 -6.91 -1.54 14.63
N ALA A 175 -7.32 -2.06 15.77
CA ALA A 175 -7.92 -1.27 16.85
C ALA A 175 -6.95 -0.20 17.40
N TRP A 176 -5.65 -0.46 17.39
CA TRP A 176 -4.64 0.51 17.81
C TRP A 176 -4.46 1.62 16.80
N TYR A 177 -4.44 1.32 15.49
CA TYR A 177 -4.31 2.32 14.43
C TYR A 177 -5.55 3.21 14.38
N ALA A 178 -6.74 2.62 14.48
CA ALA A 178 -8.01 3.34 14.47
C ALA A 178 -8.13 4.40 15.58
N LYS A 179 -7.50 4.21 16.76
CA LYS A 179 -7.48 5.21 17.85
C LYS A 179 -6.85 6.54 17.44
N TYR A 180 -5.99 6.54 16.44
CA TYR A 180 -5.32 7.72 15.91
C TYR A 180 -5.92 8.17 14.57
N GLY A 181 -7.02 7.55 14.14
CA GLY A 181 -7.64 7.80 12.84
C GLY A 181 -6.78 7.33 11.66
N THR A 182 -5.82 6.41 11.90
CA THR A 182 -4.91 5.88 10.90
C THR A 182 -5.57 4.76 10.11
N ALA A 183 -5.65 4.90 8.79
CA ALA A 183 -6.14 3.86 7.91
C ALA A 183 -5.14 2.71 7.77
N LEU A 184 -5.65 1.48 7.64
CA LEU A 184 -4.82 0.32 7.31
C LEU A 184 -4.78 0.15 5.79
N GLU A 185 -3.58 0.03 5.24
CA GLU A 185 -3.35 -0.35 3.85
C GLU A 185 -2.66 -1.72 3.80
N SER A 186 -3.18 -2.58 2.95
CA SER A 186 -2.73 -3.96 2.80
C SER A 186 -1.70 -4.09 1.68
N TRP A 187 -0.43 -4.31 2.02
CA TRP A 187 0.47 -4.92 1.07
C TRP A 187 0.32 -6.45 1.11
N GLY A 188 0.52 -7.10 -0.03
CA GLY A 188 0.35 -8.54 -0.17
C GLY A 188 -1.08 -9.05 0.08
N PRO A 189 -2.15 -8.36 -0.38
CA PRO A 189 -3.53 -8.72 -0.07
C PRO A 189 -3.93 -10.12 -0.54
N LEU A 190 -3.15 -10.69 -1.46
CA LEU A 190 -3.29 -12.06 -1.96
C LEU A 190 -2.19 -12.99 -1.44
N ALA A 191 -1.64 -12.74 -0.24
CA ALA A 191 -0.62 -13.55 0.45
C ALA A 191 0.57 -13.93 -0.44
N GLN A 192 0.92 -13.10 -1.41
CA GLN A 192 1.93 -13.38 -2.44
C GLN A 192 1.73 -14.74 -3.16
N GLY A 193 0.48 -15.19 -3.28
CA GLY A 193 0.12 -16.48 -3.90
C GLY A 193 0.35 -17.70 -3.01
N ARG A 194 0.71 -17.52 -1.74
CA ARG A 194 0.94 -18.62 -0.78
C ARG A 194 -0.38 -19.14 -0.18
N ASN A 195 -0.27 -20.21 0.60
CA ASN A 195 -1.37 -20.84 1.36
C ASN A 195 -2.56 -21.22 0.46
N ASN A 196 -2.29 -21.55 -0.80
CA ASN A 196 -3.32 -21.91 -1.79
C ASN A 196 -4.44 -20.87 -1.90
N ILE A 197 -4.17 -19.59 -1.69
CA ILE A 197 -5.19 -18.53 -1.63
C ILE A 197 -6.13 -18.53 -2.84
N PHE A 198 -5.65 -18.90 -4.03
CA PHE A 198 -6.46 -18.91 -5.25
C PHE A 198 -7.37 -20.13 -5.39
N THR A 199 -7.16 -21.16 -4.57
CA THR A 199 -7.91 -22.43 -4.59
C THR A 199 -8.36 -22.87 -3.19
N HIS A 200 -8.25 -21.97 -2.20
CA HIS A 200 -8.63 -22.28 -0.81
C HIS A 200 -10.13 -22.64 -0.75
N PRO A 201 -10.52 -23.78 -0.13
CA PRO A 201 -11.89 -24.28 -0.20
C PRO A 201 -12.94 -23.27 0.25
N VAL A 202 -12.70 -22.54 1.36
CA VAL A 202 -13.62 -21.52 1.86
C VAL A 202 -13.79 -20.38 0.87
N LEU A 203 -12.66 -19.84 0.34
CA LEU A 203 -12.70 -18.72 -0.61
C LEU A 203 -13.36 -19.13 -1.94
N THR A 204 -13.11 -20.37 -2.38
CA THR A 204 -13.72 -20.91 -3.61
C THR A 204 -15.22 -21.09 -3.43
N ALA A 205 -15.69 -21.68 -2.31
CA ALA A 205 -17.12 -21.87 -2.05
C ALA A 205 -17.87 -20.54 -1.93
N VAL A 206 -17.28 -19.53 -1.28
CA VAL A 206 -17.84 -18.17 -1.23
C VAL A 206 -17.84 -17.55 -2.64
N GLY A 207 -16.76 -17.74 -3.40
CA GLY A 207 -16.66 -17.24 -4.77
C GLY A 207 -17.75 -17.84 -5.69
N GLU A 208 -18.00 -19.14 -5.64
CA GLU A 208 -19.04 -19.82 -6.41
C GLU A 208 -20.44 -19.22 -6.12
N LYS A 209 -20.74 -18.91 -4.84
CA LYS A 209 -21.99 -18.27 -4.43
C LYS A 209 -22.21 -16.91 -5.10
N HIS A 210 -21.13 -16.14 -5.33
CA HIS A 210 -21.19 -14.78 -5.88
C HIS A 210 -20.78 -14.70 -7.35
N GLY A 211 -20.43 -15.83 -8.00
CA GLY A 211 -19.91 -15.83 -9.37
C GLY A 211 -18.53 -15.16 -9.49
N LYS A 212 -17.71 -15.20 -8.43
CA LYS A 212 -16.40 -14.56 -8.33
C LYS A 212 -15.29 -15.57 -8.04
N THR A 213 -14.06 -15.18 -8.31
CA THR A 213 -12.87 -15.98 -7.99
C THR A 213 -12.51 -15.86 -6.50
N ALA A 214 -11.74 -16.83 -5.98
CA ALA A 214 -11.18 -16.75 -4.63
C ALA A 214 -10.34 -15.48 -4.39
N ALA A 215 -9.62 -15.00 -5.40
CA ALA A 215 -8.87 -13.75 -5.34
C ALA A 215 -9.79 -12.53 -5.13
N GLN A 216 -10.89 -12.46 -5.89
CA GLN A 216 -11.88 -11.38 -5.75
C GLN A 216 -12.55 -11.42 -4.37
N VAL A 217 -12.88 -12.60 -3.87
CA VAL A 217 -13.43 -12.78 -2.52
C VAL A 217 -12.44 -12.27 -1.46
N ALA A 218 -11.16 -12.64 -1.56
CA ALA A 218 -10.14 -12.20 -0.61
C ALA A 218 -9.97 -10.68 -0.63
N LEU A 219 -9.93 -10.03 -1.80
CA LEU A 219 -9.88 -8.58 -1.92
C LEU A 219 -11.14 -7.92 -1.38
N ARG A 220 -12.33 -8.44 -1.73
CA ARG A 220 -13.61 -7.90 -1.27
C ARG A 220 -13.74 -7.96 0.26
N TYR A 221 -13.27 -9.05 0.86
CA TYR A 221 -13.24 -9.19 2.32
C TYR A 221 -12.48 -8.03 2.98
N LEU A 222 -11.27 -7.73 2.50
CA LEU A 222 -10.46 -6.63 3.04
C LEU A 222 -11.13 -5.26 2.81
N ILE A 223 -11.70 -5.04 1.62
CA ILE A 223 -12.42 -3.82 1.28
C ILE A 223 -13.62 -3.60 2.20
N GLN A 224 -14.39 -4.63 2.53
CA GLN A 224 -15.51 -4.54 3.47
C GLN A 224 -15.10 -4.31 4.93
N LEU A 225 -13.82 -4.47 5.25
CA LEU A 225 -13.23 -4.10 6.53
C LEU A 225 -12.60 -2.70 6.52
N ASP A 226 -12.92 -1.87 5.51
CA ASP A 226 -12.35 -0.53 5.28
C ASP A 226 -10.82 -0.54 5.16
N ILE A 227 -10.26 -1.62 4.60
CA ILE A 227 -8.83 -1.75 4.33
C ILE A 227 -8.56 -1.34 2.88
N ILE A 228 -7.54 -0.51 2.66
CA ILE A 228 -7.03 -0.18 1.34
C ILE A 228 -6.20 -1.36 0.84
N VAL A 229 -6.38 -1.79 -0.41
CA VAL A 229 -5.69 -2.95 -0.97
C VAL A 229 -4.86 -2.57 -2.19
N ILE A 230 -3.62 -3.07 -2.28
CA ILE A 230 -2.69 -2.81 -3.39
C ILE A 230 -2.21 -4.11 -4.03
N PRO A 231 -3.10 -4.90 -4.68
CA PRO A 231 -2.68 -6.11 -5.38
C PRO A 231 -1.70 -5.80 -6.50
N LYS A 232 -0.69 -6.67 -6.68
CA LYS A 232 0.32 -6.57 -7.73
C LYS A 232 0.12 -7.63 -8.79
N THR A 233 0.16 -7.25 -10.04
CA THR A 233 0.24 -8.15 -11.18
C THR A 233 0.82 -7.41 -12.40
N VAL A 234 1.41 -8.13 -13.35
CA VAL A 234 1.83 -7.57 -14.66
C VAL A 234 0.96 -8.10 -15.81
N HIS A 235 -0.11 -8.84 -15.49
CA HIS A 235 -1.04 -9.43 -16.44
C HIS A 235 -2.33 -8.62 -16.47
N ARG A 236 -2.68 -8.08 -17.63
CA ARG A 236 -3.86 -7.20 -17.82
C ARG A 236 -5.17 -7.87 -17.36
N GLU A 237 -5.39 -9.15 -17.67
CA GLU A 237 -6.58 -9.87 -17.26
C GLU A 237 -6.74 -9.96 -15.73
N ARG A 238 -5.62 -10.06 -15.00
CA ARG A 238 -5.63 -10.05 -13.54
C ARG A 238 -5.84 -8.63 -12.98
N MET A 239 -5.36 -7.59 -13.68
CA MET A 239 -5.65 -6.20 -13.31
C MET A 239 -7.16 -5.95 -13.36
N VAL A 240 -7.82 -6.37 -14.45
CA VAL A 240 -9.28 -6.27 -14.60
C VAL A 240 -9.99 -7.05 -13.49
N THR A 241 -9.61 -8.30 -13.25
CA THR A 241 -10.24 -9.16 -12.22
C THR A 241 -10.06 -8.59 -10.81
N ASN A 242 -8.88 -8.08 -10.48
CA ASN A 242 -8.61 -7.50 -9.16
C ASN A 242 -9.37 -6.18 -8.91
N LEU A 243 -9.69 -5.42 -9.95
CA LEU A 243 -10.47 -4.20 -9.84
C LEU A 243 -11.98 -4.48 -9.79
N ASP A 244 -12.43 -5.61 -10.37
CA ASP A 244 -13.82 -6.05 -10.43
C ASP A 244 -14.27 -6.72 -9.11
N VAL A 245 -14.27 -5.94 -8.02
CA VAL A 245 -14.58 -6.42 -6.65
C VAL A 245 -15.59 -5.53 -5.92
N THR A 246 -16.19 -4.57 -6.63
CA THR A 246 -17.11 -3.59 -6.02
C THR A 246 -18.58 -3.85 -6.34
N ASP A 247 -18.88 -4.77 -7.24
CA ASP A 247 -20.21 -5.09 -7.77
C ASP A 247 -20.95 -6.18 -6.96
N PHE A 248 -20.32 -6.73 -5.93
CA PHE A 248 -20.92 -7.73 -5.03
C PHE A 248 -20.59 -7.42 -3.56
N GLN A 249 -21.31 -8.06 -2.66
CA GLN A 249 -21.12 -7.91 -1.22
C GLN A 249 -21.12 -9.28 -0.54
N LEU A 250 -20.13 -9.51 0.31
CA LEU A 250 -20.09 -10.67 1.21
C LEU A 250 -21.10 -10.48 2.34
N ASP A 251 -21.92 -11.47 2.63
CA ASP A 251 -22.82 -11.42 3.76
C ASP A 251 -22.11 -11.78 5.09
N ASP A 252 -22.83 -11.68 6.21
CA ASP A 252 -22.29 -11.96 7.53
C ASP A 252 -21.76 -13.39 7.70
N ALA A 253 -22.34 -14.38 6.98
CA ALA A 253 -21.88 -15.76 7.02
C ALA A 253 -20.56 -15.91 6.27
N ASP A 254 -20.45 -15.29 5.09
CA ASP A 254 -19.23 -15.23 4.31
C ASP A 254 -18.09 -14.54 5.09
N MET A 255 -18.39 -13.38 5.67
CA MET A 255 -17.43 -12.61 6.48
C MET A 255 -16.92 -13.44 7.67
N ARG A 256 -17.80 -14.15 8.40
CA ARG A 256 -17.37 -15.02 9.49
C ARG A 256 -16.55 -16.22 9.03
N ALA A 257 -16.92 -16.83 7.91
CA ALA A 257 -16.18 -17.97 7.36
C ALA A 257 -14.76 -17.57 6.96
N ILE A 258 -14.57 -16.37 6.38
CA ILE A 258 -13.27 -15.85 6.00
C ILE A 258 -12.49 -15.36 7.23
N ALA A 259 -13.16 -14.72 8.19
CA ALA A 259 -12.53 -14.31 9.45
C ALA A 259 -11.89 -15.49 10.20
N ALA A 260 -12.50 -16.68 10.13
CA ALA A 260 -11.97 -17.90 10.74
C ALA A 260 -10.68 -18.44 10.08
N LEU A 261 -10.23 -17.85 8.95
CA LEU A 261 -8.98 -18.21 8.28
C LEU A 261 -7.76 -17.49 8.87
N ASP A 262 -7.96 -16.57 9.81
CA ASP A 262 -6.86 -15.80 10.40
C ASP A 262 -5.92 -16.71 11.21
N GLU A 263 -4.68 -16.81 10.78
CA GLU A 263 -3.61 -17.54 11.47
C GLU A 263 -2.70 -16.59 12.26
N GLY A 264 -2.86 -15.26 12.06
CA GLY A 264 -2.02 -14.24 12.68
C GLY A 264 -0.55 -14.30 12.24
N GLN A 265 -0.28 -14.94 11.11
CA GLN A 265 1.07 -15.12 10.59
C GLN A 265 1.20 -14.54 9.18
N GLY A 266 2.15 -13.60 9.06
CA GLY A 266 2.55 -13.05 7.76
C GLY A 266 3.50 -13.98 7.00
N VAL A 267 3.68 -13.66 5.73
CA VAL A 267 4.69 -14.26 4.84
C VAL A 267 6.09 -13.81 5.26
N VAL A 268 6.19 -12.59 5.82
CA VAL A 268 7.44 -11.96 6.25
C VAL A 268 7.42 -11.76 7.78
N ASN A 269 8.43 -12.25 8.44
CA ASN A 269 8.63 -12.00 9.87
C ASN A 269 9.53 -10.76 10.06
N HIS A 270 8.94 -9.60 10.31
CA HIS A 270 9.67 -8.35 10.58
C HIS A 270 10.39 -8.33 11.94
N TYR A 271 10.14 -9.29 12.81
CA TYR A 271 10.86 -9.44 14.09
C TYR A 271 12.12 -10.28 13.99
N ASP A 272 12.35 -10.93 12.84
CA ASP A 272 13.55 -11.74 12.64
C ASP A 272 14.78 -10.81 12.46
N PRO A 273 15.77 -10.85 13.36
CA PRO A 273 16.97 -10.05 13.20
C PRO A 273 17.73 -10.32 11.89
N ALA A 274 17.70 -11.57 11.42
CA ALA A 274 18.35 -11.93 10.15
C ALA A 274 17.65 -11.27 8.94
N PHE A 275 16.33 -11.08 9.01
CA PHE A 275 15.61 -10.31 8.00
C PHE A 275 16.02 -8.83 7.99
N GLN A 276 16.18 -8.22 9.17
CA GLN A 276 16.68 -6.85 9.29
C GLN A 276 18.10 -6.70 8.75
N GLU A 277 19.02 -7.61 9.09
CA GLU A 277 20.39 -7.62 8.57
C GLU A 277 20.41 -7.78 7.04
N HIS A 278 19.57 -8.66 6.51
CA HIS A 278 19.42 -8.82 5.06
C HIS A 278 18.97 -7.51 4.39
N LEU A 279 17.92 -6.86 4.92
CA LEU A 279 17.44 -5.58 4.38
C LEU A 279 18.50 -4.47 4.49
N ALA A 280 19.34 -4.45 5.55
CA ALA A 280 20.39 -3.45 5.74
C ALA A 280 21.49 -3.53 4.67
N SER A 281 21.67 -4.68 4.04
CA SER A 281 22.59 -4.84 2.91
C SER A 281 22.11 -4.18 1.62
N TYR A 282 20.81 -3.83 1.54
CA TYR A 282 20.19 -3.22 0.37
C TYR A 282 20.16 -1.69 0.52
N THR A 283 21.08 -1.02 -0.12
CA THR A 283 21.16 0.45 -0.10
C THR A 283 20.43 1.06 -1.29
N VAL A 284 19.83 2.21 -1.06
CA VAL A 284 19.20 3.05 -2.09
C VAL A 284 19.90 4.39 -2.11
N GLU A 285 20.27 4.85 -3.28
CA GLU A 285 20.89 6.17 -3.46
C GLU A 285 19.90 7.28 -3.12
N VAL A 286 20.44 8.40 -2.63
CA VAL A 286 19.65 9.56 -2.20
C VAL A 286 19.24 10.41 -3.40
N ASP A 287 20.05 10.39 -4.46
CA ASP A 287 19.95 11.30 -5.61
C ASP A 287 19.16 10.73 -6.79
#